data_49c62c5fd8104c46192e71a1fd5542f7
#
_entry.id   49c62c5fd8104c46192e71a1fd5542f7
#
_cell.length_a   1.000
_cell.length_b   1.000
_cell.length_c   1.000
_cell.angle_alpha   90.00
_cell.angle_beta   90.00
_cell.angle_gamma   90.00
#
_symmetry.space_group_name_H-M   'P 1'
#
loop_
_entity.id
_entity.type
_entity.pdbx_description
1 polymer ?
#
loop_
_entity_poly.entity_id
_entity_poly.type
_entity_poly.pdbx_seq_one_letter_code
_entity_poly.pdbx_strand_id
1 'polypeptide(L)'
;MKAAVCREFGKPLVIEEVTLAKPQASEMRVKISATAICHSDISYADGAWGGTLPAIFGHESVGIVEEVGAGVTQVKVGDCVVVTLIRSCGHCRGCSRGMPVTCETSFPLDAKSPLTSKSGESIVQAMRTGSFAEYVVVHESQVVVISKDIKAASASLLACGVITGFGAVTNTAKVEAGSHVVVIGAGGVGLNAVQGARVSGARSIVAVDLSDTKIEAAKTFGATHGINSGKEDVAKRVQEITDGRGADYVFVTVGAKQAFDSSYGLLAKSGTVVLVGMPANGVMSEIDPGTMAAYSQNILGSKMGSARIQVDIPNLISLYEQGRLKLDELVTKTYNLEEINEAIAAVKRGDALRNVIVF
;
A
#
# COMPACT_ATOMS: atom_id res chain seq x y z
N MET A 1 -3.68 7.15 -25.74
CA MET A 1 -3.42 5.97 -24.92
C MET A 1 -4.71 5.47 -24.29
N LYS A 2 -4.80 4.14 -24.04
CA LYS A 2 -5.93 3.57 -23.30
C LYS A 2 -5.79 3.78 -21.80
N ALA A 3 -6.92 3.99 -21.11
CA ALA A 3 -6.99 4.11 -19.67
C ALA A 3 -8.35 3.64 -19.14
N ALA A 4 -8.40 3.18 -17.89
CA ALA A 4 -9.64 2.85 -17.18
C ALA A 4 -10.10 4.07 -16.37
N VAL A 5 -11.15 4.73 -16.84
CA VAL A 5 -11.67 6.00 -16.31
C VAL A 5 -12.87 5.72 -15.39
N CYS A 6 -12.82 6.25 -14.18
CA CYS A 6 -13.98 6.31 -13.29
C CYS A 6 -14.81 7.56 -13.67
N ARG A 7 -15.99 7.34 -14.22
CA ARG A 7 -16.94 8.39 -14.64
C ARG A 7 -17.97 8.70 -13.56
N GLU A 8 -18.32 7.68 -12.75
CA GLU A 8 -19.32 7.76 -11.70
C GLU A 8 -18.90 6.84 -10.53
N PHE A 9 -19.04 7.32 -9.30
CA PHE A 9 -18.72 6.52 -8.11
C PHE A 9 -19.60 5.26 -8.00
N GLY A 10 -18.98 4.15 -7.65
CA GLY A 10 -19.66 2.85 -7.48
C GLY A 10 -20.03 2.16 -8.79
N LYS A 11 -19.68 2.72 -9.95
CA LYS A 11 -19.91 2.12 -11.27
C LYS A 11 -18.63 1.49 -11.82
N PRO A 12 -18.74 0.54 -12.76
CA PRO A 12 -17.59 -0.01 -13.48
C PRO A 12 -16.74 1.09 -14.13
N LEU A 13 -15.42 0.90 -14.12
CA LEU A 13 -14.49 1.76 -14.85
C LEU A 13 -14.70 1.58 -16.36
N VAL A 14 -14.62 2.67 -17.11
CA VAL A 14 -14.80 2.67 -18.57
C VAL A 14 -13.43 2.72 -19.25
N ILE A 15 -13.16 1.80 -20.17
CA ILE A 15 -11.92 1.84 -20.97
C ILE A 15 -12.09 2.87 -22.07
N GLU A 16 -11.27 3.92 -22.02
CA GLU A 16 -11.32 5.05 -22.94
C GLU A 16 -9.94 5.38 -23.52
N GLU A 17 -9.93 6.03 -24.66
CA GLU A 17 -8.73 6.70 -25.16
C GLU A 17 -8.63 8.12 -24.57
N VAL A 18 -7.51 8.39 -23.94
CA VAL A 18 -7.20 9.68 -23.31
C VAL A 18 -5.90 10.25 -23.86
N THR A 19 -5.73 11.56 -23.73
CA THR A 19 -4.51 12.27 -24.08
C THR A 19 -3.69 12.49 -22.82
N LEU A 20 -2.38 12.22 -22.88
CA LEU A 20 -1.41 12.49 -21.82
C LEU A 20 -0.47 13.60 -22.29
N ALA A 21 -0.34 14.66 -21.50
CA ALA A 21 0.58 15.76 -21.77
C ALA A 21 2.05 15.30 -21.71
N LYS A 22 2.94 16.03 -22.36
CA LYS A 22 4.40 15.81 -22.23
C LYS A 22 4.87 16.15 -20.82
N PRO A 23 5.89 15.44 -20.31
CA PRO A 23 6.46 15.75 -19.00
C PRO A 23 7.09 17.16 -19.00
N GLN A 24 6.88 17.88 -17.91
CA GLN A 24 7.46 19.19 -17.65
C GLN A 24 8.79 19.04 -16.88
N ALA A 25 9.37 20.14 -16.38
CA ALA A 25 10.59 20.10 -15.59
C ALA A 25 10.42 19.19 -14.35
N SER A 26 11.41 18.35 -14.07
CA SER A 26 11.44 17.33 -13.01
C SER A 26 10.36 16.24 -13.12
N GLU A 27 9.71 16.13 -14.27
CA GLU A 27 8.71 15.10 -14.56
C GLU A 27 9.23 14.09 -15.58
N MET A 28 8.62 12.94 -15.64
CA MET A 28 8.91 11.93 -16.66
C MET A 28 7.65 11.21 -17.12
N ARG A 29 7.67 10.70 -18.34
CA ARG A 29 6.67 9.76 -18.85
C ARG A 29 7.19 8.33 -18.68
N VAL A 30 6.39 7.51 -18.04
CA VAL A 30 6.65 6.08 -17.84
C VAL A 30 5.61 5.27 -18.59
N LYS A 31 6.06 4.34 -19.44
CA LYS A 31 5.23 3.29 -20.03
C LYS A 31 5.01 2.22 -18.99
N ILE A 32 3.79 2.01 -18.58
CA ILE A 32 3.45 1.03 -17.54
C ILE A 32 3.59 -0.38 -18.10
N SER A 33 4.26 -1.26 -17.36
CA SER A 33 4.36 -2.69 -17.64
C SER A 33 3.40 -3.50 -16.78
N ALA A 34 3.19 -3.07 -15.52
CA ALA A 34 2.24 -3.67 -14.61
C ALA A 34 1.76 -2.67 -13.55
N THR A 35 0.51 -2.81 -13.11
CA THR A 35 -0.05 -2.04 -11.99
C THR A 35 -0.95 -2.92 -11.14
N ALA A 36 -0.71 -2.95 -9.83
CA ALA A 36 -1.50 -3.74 -8.90
C ALA A 36 -2.76 -2.97 -8.45
N ILE A 37 -3.81 -3.72 -8.14
CA ILE A 37 -5.07 -3.16 -7.61
C ILE A 37 -5.00 -3.12 -6.09
N CYS A 38 -5.14 -1.92 -5.52
CA CYS A 38 -5.21 -1.69 -4.08
C CYS A 38 -6.67 -1.46 -3.63
N HIS A 39 -6.97 -1.81 -2.38
CA HIS A 39 -8.25 -1.42 -1.77
C HIS A 39 -8.46 0.09 -1.76
N SER A 40 -7.40 0.90 -1.73
CA SER A 40 -7.49 2.35 -1.82
C SER A 40 -8.08 2.82 -3.15
N ASP A 41 -7.69 2.18 -4.27
CA ASP A 41 -8.27 2.46 -5.59
C ASP A 41 -9.77 2.19 -5.60
N ILE A 42 -10.15 1.06 -4.99
CA ILE A 42 -11.56 0.64 -4.88
C ILE A 42 -12.35 1.60 -3.98
N SER A 43 -11.80 1.98 -2.82
CA SER A 43 -12.47 2.90 -1.89
C SER A 43 -12.71 4.27 -2.51
N TYR A 44 -11.77 4.78 -3.31
CA TYR A 44 -11.97 6.00 -4.08
C TYR A 44 -12.99 5.81 -5.21
N ALA A 45 -12.89 4.74 -5.99
CA ALA A 45 -13.82 4.46 -7.10
C ALA A 45 -15.26 4.22 -6.60
N ASP A 46 -15.43 3.69 -5.40
CA ASP A 46 -16.73 3.52 -4.75
C ASP A 46 -17.23 4.81 -4.06
N GLY A 47 -16.40 5.86 -3.98
CA GLY A 47 -16.76 7.15 -3.37
C GLY A 47 -16.65 7.19 -1.84
N ALA A 48 -16.12 6.14 -1.18
CA ALA A 48 -16.01 6.06 0.28
C ALA A 48 -15.13 7.18 0.88
N TRP A 49 -14.18 7.69 0.10
CA TRP A 49 -13.31 8.79 0.49
C TRP A 49 -13.58 10.09 -0.28
N GLY A 50 -14.62 10.11 -1.13
CA GLY A 50 -14.94 11.24 -1.98
C GLY A 50 -13.93 11.44 -3.11
N GLY A 51 -13.88 12.65 -3.66
CA GLY A 51 -12.96 13.01 -4.73
C GLY A 51 -13.65 13.75 -5.88
N THR A 52 -12.91 14.01 -6.94
CA THR A 52 -13.40 14.66 -8.17
C THR A 52 -13.36 13.68 -9.32
N LEU A 53 -14.42 13.63 -10.11
CA LEU A 53 -14.52 12.82 -11.32
C LEU A 53 -14.64 13.72 -12.57
N PRO A 54 -14.24 13.23 -13.76
CA PRO A 54 -13.69 11.90 -14.04
C PRO A 54 -12.25 11.73 -13.52
N ALA A 55 -11.86 10.48 -13.17
CA ALA A 55 -10.57 10.19 -12.62
C ALA A 55 -9.98 8.87 -13.13
N ILE A 56 -8.65 8.77 -13.20
CA ILE A 56 -7.92 7.53 -13.42
C ILE A 56 -7.19 7.17 -12.13
N PHE A 57 -7.50 5.98 -11.57
CA PHE A 57 -6.86 5.44 -10.37
C PHE A 57 -5.63 4.58 -10.71
N GLY A 58 -5.15 3.81 -9.73
CA GLY A 58 -3.92 3.03 -9.83
C GLY A 58 -2.70 3.81 -9.30
N HIS A 59 -1.97 3.19 -8.36
CA HIS A 59 -0.81 3.83 -7.72
C HIS A 59 0.28 2.85 -7.31
N GLU A 60 0.17 1.61 -7.76
CA GLU A 60 1.13 0.54 -7.49
C GLU A 60 1.69 0.03 -8.81
N SER A 61 2.68 0.70 -9.38
CA SER A 61 3.08 0.36 -10.74
C SER A 61 4.59 0.25 -10.95
N VAL A 62 4.94 -0.42 -12.03
CA VAL A 62 6.28 -0.54 -12.58
C VAL A 62 6.20 -0.31 -14.08
N GLY A 63 7.24 0.30 -14.64
CA GLY A 63 7.28 0.56 -16.08
C GLY A 63 8.66 1.00 -16.55
N ILE A 64 8.72 1.40 -17.82
CA ILE A 64 9.93 1.87 -18.48
C ILE A 64 9.84 3.38 -18.72
N VAL A 65 10.86 4.11 -18.34
CA VAL A 65 10.98 5.56 -18.64
C VAL A 65 11.12 5.77 -20.15
N GLU A 66 10.19 6.49 -20.76
CA GLU A 66 10.24 6.80 -22.21
C GLU A 66 10.63 8.23 -22.53
N GLU A 67 10.31 9.17 -21.65
CA GLU A 67 10.64 10.59 -21.85
C GLU A 67 10.92 11.23 -20.49
N VAL A 68 11.89 12.13 -20.45
CA VAL A 68 12.23 12.90 -19.24
C VAL A 68 12.15 14.39 -19.53
N GLY A 69 11.60 15.14 -18.59
CA GLY A 69 11.58 16.60 -18.63
C GLY A 69 12.91 17.21 -18.22
N ALA A 70 13.04 18.52 -18.38
CA ALA A 70 14.24 19.25 -17.99
C ALA A 70 14.53 19.09 -16.49
N GLY A 71 15.79 18.96 -16.11
CA GLY A 71 16.23 18.89 -14.71
C GLY A 71 16.09 17.51 -14.07
N VAL A 72 15.52 16.52 -14.73
CA VAL A 72 15.52 15.12 -14.23
C VAL A 72 16.96 14.59 -14.24
N THR A 73 17.42 14.10 -13.10
CA THR A 73 18.80 13.63 -12.91
C THR A 73 18.92 12.23 -12.35
N GLN A 74 17.86 11.72 -11.72
CA GLN A 74 17.90 10.43 -11.02
C GLN A 74 17.63 9.23 -11.94
N VAL A 75 17.06 9.46 -13.11
CA VAL A 75 16.67 8.42 -14.08
C VAL A 75 16.97 8.87 -15.50
N LYS A 76 17.05 7.91 -16.41
CA LYS A 76 17.20 8.13 -17.86
C LYS A 76 16.20 7.29 -18.65
N VAL A 77 16.00 7.67 -19.91
CA VAL A 77 15.18 6.89 -20.86
C VAL A 77 15.69 5.45 -20.94
N GLY A 78 14.79 4.50 -20.86
CA GLY A 78 15.05 3.05 -20.86
C GLY A 78 15.23 2.43 -19.47
N ASP A 79 15.30 3.20 -18.39
CA ASP A 79 15.34 2.66 -17.04
C ASP A 79 14.00 2.01 -16.68
N CYS A 80 14.08 0.88 -15.97
CA CYS A 80 12.92 0.24 -15.33
C CYS A 80 12.72 0.86 -13.95
N VAL A 81 11.51 1.34 -13.68
CA VAL A 81 11.21 2.06 -12.43
C VAL A 81 9.93 1.55 -11.76
N VAL A 82 9.99 1.42 -10.44
CA VAL A 82 8.79 1.38 -9.60
C VAL A 82 8.25 2.79 -9.48
N VAL A 83 6.93 2.96 -9.64
CA VAL A 83 6.24 4.26 -9.56
C VAL A 83 5.28 4.25 -8.39
N THR A 84 5.45 5.19 -7.44
CA THR A 84 4.66 5.28 -6.22
C THR A 84 3.82 6.56 -6.17
N LEU A 85 2.87 6.63 -5.25
CA LEU A 85 2.13 7.87 -4.95
C LEU A 85 2.93 8.86 -4.08
N ILE A 86 4.12 8.45 -3.57
CA ILE A 86 4.91 9.27 -2.66
C ILE A 86 5.68 10.33 -3.45
N ARG A 87 5.10 11.52 -3.55
CA ARG A 87 5.73 12.70 -4.17
C ARG A 87 6.32 13.58 -3.07
N SER A 88 7.61 13.91 -3.16
CA SER A 88 8.32 14.63 -2.11
C SER A 88 9.30 15.65 -2.65
N CYS A 89 9.43 16.79 -1.97
CA CYS A 89 10.31 17.89 -2.38
C CYS A 89 11.74 17.79 -1.84
N GLY A 90 11.97 16.94 -0.85
CA GLY A 90 13.29 16.76 -0.22
C GLY A 90 13.64 17.80 0.88
N HIS A 91 12.98 18.97 0.93
CA HIS A 91 13.42 20.11 1.77
C HIS A 91 12.35 20.68 2.72
N CYS A 92 11.06 20.33 2.61
CA CYS A 92 10.06 20.76 3.60
C CYS A 92 10.29 20.07 4.96
N ARG A 93 9.59 20.52 6.00
CA ARG A 93 9.75 19.98 7.35
C ARG A 93 9.58 18.45 7.41
N GLY A 94 8.56 17.91 6.74
CA GLY A 94 8.33 16.47 6.66
C GLY A 94 9.51 15.73 6.02
N CYS A 95 9.95 16.19 4.85
CA CYS A 95 11.08 15.58 4.12
C CYS A 95 12.40 15.66 4.91
N SER A 96 12.72 16.83 5.48
CA SER A 96 13.97 17.03 6.25
C SER A 96 14.03 16.19 7.54
N ARG A 97 12.88 15.75 8.06
CA ARG A 97 12.80 14.81 9.18
C ARG A 97 12.83 13.33 8.76
N GLY A 98 13.03 13.04 7.48
CA GLY A 98 13.02 11.67 6.95
C GLY A 98 11.63 11.06 6.78
N MET A 99 10.57 11.90 6.71
CA MET A 99 9.17 11.51 6.54
C MET A 99 8.60 12.02 5.21
N PRO A 100 9.14 11.62 4.04
CA PRO A 100 8.70 12.15 2.74
C PRO A 100 7.23 11.83 2.43
N VAL A 101 6.66 10.80 3.05
CA VAL A 101 5.21 10.46 2.96
C VAL A 101 4.30 11.57 3.48
N THR A 102 4.84 12.52 4.27
CA THR A 102 4.13 13.68 4.82
C THR A 102 4.59 15.00 4.17
N CYS A 103 5.14 14.95 2.96
CA CYS A 103 5.57 16.15 2.24
C CYS A 103 4.45 17.18 2.11
N GLU A 104 4.75 18.42 2.47
CA GLU A 104 3.82 19.56 2.54
C GLU A 104 3.79 20.39 1.25
N THR A 105 4.70 20.12 0.31
CA THR A 105 4.84 20.89 -0.93
C THR A 105 3.73 20.55 -1.92
N SER A 106 3.13 21.57 -2.50
CA SER A 106 2.27 21.43 -3.67
C SER A 106 3.12 21.42 -4.95
N PHE A 107 2.87 20.48 -5.83
CA PHE A 107 3.57 20.33 -7.10
C PHE A 107 2.67 20.80 -8.26
N PRO A 108 3.23 21.20 -9.42
CA PRO A 108 2.44 21.56 -10.60
C PRO A 108 1.42 20.49 -11.00
N LEU A 109 1.80 19.20 -10.90
CA LEU A 109 0.90 18.06 -11.16
C LEU A 109 -0.27 17.93 -10.16
N ASP A 110 -0.17 18.52 -8.96
CA ASP A 110 -1.30 18.58 -8.01
C ASP A 110 -2.32 19.65 -8.43
N ALA A 111 -1.87 20.71 -9.09
CA ALA A 111 -2.72 21.81 -9.54
C ALA A 111 -3.36 21.55 -10.91
N LYS A 112 -2.63 20.86 -11.80
CA LYS A 112 -3.09 20.59 -13.17
C LYS A 112 -2.77 19.15 -13.57
N SER A 113 -3.82 18.37 -13.77
CA SER A 113 -3.68 17.00 -14.28
C SER A 113 -3.08 17.01 -15.69
N PRO A 114 -2.16 16.07 -16.00
CA PRO A 114 -1.64 15.89 -17.35
C PRO A 114 -2.62 15.15 -18.28
N LEU A 115 -3.80 14.75 -17.79
CA LEU A 115 -4.75 13.88 -18.48
C LEU A 115 -5.96 14.67 -18.99
N THR A 116 -6.32 14.42 -20.25
CA THR A 116 -7.56 14.94 -20.85
C THR A 116 -8.26 13.87 -21.67
N SER A 117 -9.61 13.95 -21.74
CA SER A 117 -10.39 13.14 -22.66
C SER A 117 -10.16 13.59 -24.12
N LYS A 118 -10.67 12.83 -25.09
CA LYS A 118 -10.67 13.24 -26.51
C LYS A 118 -11.44 14.55 -26.77
N SER A 119 -12.42 14.88 -25.94
CA SER A 119 -13.18 16.13 -26.02
C SER A 119 -12.50 17.32 -25.32
N GLY A 120 -11.33 17.12 -24.69
CA GLY A 120 -10.59 18.16 -23.97
C GLY A 120 -11.01 18.33 -22.51
N GLU A 121 -11.92 17.50 -21.98
CA GLU A 121 -12.27 17.48 -20.55
C GLU A 121 -11.09 17.04 -19.71
N SER A 122 -10.78 17.76 -18.62
CA SER A 122 -9.72 17.38 -17.69
C SER A 122 -10.11 16.12 -16.91
N ILE A 123 -9.19 15.15 -16.83
CA ILE A 123 -9.36 13.91 -16.07
C ILE A 123 -8.38 13.94 -14.91
N VAL A 124 -8.84 13.67 -13.68
CA VAL A 124 -7.99 13.69 -12.49
C VAL A 124 -6.99 12.53 -12.53
N GLN A 125 -5.71 12.84 -12.36
CA GLN A 125 -4.67 11.85 -12.08
C GLN A 125 -4.75 11.48 -10.59
N ALA A 126 -5.58 10.49 -10.26
CA ALA A 126 -5.88 10.15 -8.88
C ALA A 126 -4.65 9.56 -8.17
N MET A 127 -4.59 9.79 -6.87
CA MET A 127 -3.46 9.36 -6.00
C MET A 127 -2.08 9.69 -6.60
N ARG A 128 -1.98 10.84 -7.29
CA ARG A 128 -0.74 11.37 -7.88
C ARG A 128 -0.09 10.46 -8.92
N THR A 129 -0.76 9.40 -9.38
CA THR A 129 -0.17 8.40 -10.29
C THR A 129 -1.08 8.09 -11.47
N GLY A 130 -2.32 7.62 -11.24
CA GLY A 130 -3.28 7.32 -12.31
C GLY A 130 -2.81 6.19 -13.23
N SER A 131 -2.27 5.09 -12.67
CA SER A 131 -1.59 4.05 -13.44
C SER A 131 -2.51 2.95 -13.99
N PHE A 132 -3.84 3.06 -13.85
CA PHE A 132 -4.75 2.23 -14.64
C PHE A 132 -4.82 2.75 -16.10
N ALA A 133 -3.66 2.94 -16.68
CA ALA A 133 -3.42 3.48 -18.02
C ALA A 133 -2.08 2.98 -18.58
N GLU A 134 -1.93 2.98 -19.91
CA GLU A 134 -0.71 2.54 -20.58
C GLU A 134 0.51 3.40 -20.24
N TYR A 135 0.31 4.68 -19.90
CA TYR A 135 1.37 5.64 -19.56
C TYR A 135 0.95 6.54 -18.42
N VAL A 136 1.93 7.00 -17.66
CA VAL A 136 1.77 8.05 -16.65
C VAL A 136 2.82 9.15 -16.82
N VAL A 137 2.50 10.37 -16.39
CA VAL A 137 3.48 11.43 -16.15
C VAL A 137 3.57 11.66 -14.66
N VAL A 138 4.77 11.51 -14.09
CA VAL A 138 5.02 11.60 -12.65
C VAL A 138 6.28 12.43 -12.38
N HIS A 139 6.39 12.96 -11.16
CA HIS A 139 7.59 13.68 -10.70
C HIS A 139 8.72 12.69 -10.38
N GLU A 140 9.99 13.06 -10.62
CA GLU A 140 11.15 12.19 -10.39
C GLU A 140 11.24 11.61 -8.96
N SER A 141 10.74 12.33 -7.95
CA SER A 141 10.72 11.84 -6.56
C SER A 141 9.77 10.66 -6.31
N GLN A 142 8.91 10.30 -7.27
CA GLN A 142 7.95 9.20 -7.14
C GLN A 142 8.50 7.85 -7.64
N VAL A 143 9.68 7.84 -8.22
CA VAL A 143 10.22 6.65 -8.88
C VAL A 143 11.50 6.14 -8.23
N VAL A 144 11.71 4.84 -8.35
CA VAL A 144 12.95 4.16 -7.94
C VAL A 144 13.38 3.25 -9.07
N VAL A 145 14.63 3.39 -9.53
CA VAL A 145 15.22 2.51 -10.56
C VAL A 145 15.42 1.11 -9.98
N ILE A 146 15.00 0.10 -10.74
CA ILE A 146 15.14 -1.30 -10.36
C ILE A 146 15.71 -2.14 -11.51
N SER A 147 16.16 -3.38 -11.21
CA SER A 147 16.54 -4.33 -12.27
C SER A 147 15.34 -4.72 -13.12
N LYS A 148 15.57 -4.92 -14.42
CA LYS A 148 14.58 -5.48 -15.36
C LYS A 148 14.34 -6.97 -15.15
N ASP A 149 15.17 -7.64 -14.35
CA ASP A 149 15.08 -9.08 -14.12
C ASP A 149 13.94 -9.45 -13.14
N ILE A 150 13.43 -8.48 -12.38
CA ILE A 150 12.29 -8.69 -11.50
C ILE A 150 11.01 -8.71 -12.33
N LYS A 151 10.16 -9.72 -12.14
CA LYS A 151 8.87 -9.82 -12.82
C LYS A 151 8.03 -8.55 -12.57
N ALA A 152 7.53 -7.93 -13.64
CA ALA A 152 6.81 -6.67 -13.55
C ALA A 152 5.62 -6.73 -12.56
N ALA A 153 4.85 -7.83 -12.57
CA ALA A 153 3.72 -8.01 -11.66
C ALA A 153 4.17 -7.98 -10.19
N SER A 154 5.28 -8.64 -9.84
CA SER A 154 5.83 -8.68 -8.48
C SER A 154 6.45 -7.34 -8.09
N ALA A 155 7.17 -6.70 -9.01
CA ALA A 155 7.81 -5.40 -8.79
C ALA A 155 6.77 -4.28 -8.53
N SER A 156 5.60 -4.33 -9.19
CA SER A 156 4.54 -3.33 -8.99
C SER A 156 4.06 -3.27 -7.53
N LEU A 157 4.05 -4.40 -6.83
CA LEU A 157 3.63 -4.49 -5.43
C LEU A 157 4.51 -3.69 -4.47
N LEU A 158 5.78 -3.45 -4.84
CA LEU A 158 6.72 -2.65 -4.05
C LEU A 158 6.24 -1.20 -3.91
N ALA A 159 5.43 -0.70 -4.85
CA ALA A 159 5.05 0.71 -4.91
C ALA A 159 4.09 1.15 -3.78
N CYS A 160 3.31 0.22 -3.20
CA CYS A 160 2.38 0.53 -2.10
C CYS A 160 2.25 -0.63 -1.10
N GLY A 161 1.64 -1.74 -1.49
CA GLY A 161 1.26 -2.81 -0.54
C GLY A 161 2.44 -3.34 0.27
N VAL A 162 3.59 -3.55 -0.38
CA VAL A 162 4.80 -4.07 0.27
C VAL A 162 5.44 -3.03 1.18
N ILE A 163 5.76 -1.82 0.67
CA ILE A 163 6.36 -0.77 1.52
C ILE A 163 5.45 -0.36 2.67
N THR A 164 4.12 -0.41 2.48
CA THR A 164 3.15 -0.05 3.51
C THR A 164 3.16 -1.05 4.66
N GLY A 165 2.99 -2.33 4.37
CA GLY A 165 2.93 -3.37 5.40
C GLY A 165 4.29 -3.59 6.07
N PHE A 166 5.33 -3.80 5.28
CA PHE A 166 6.68 -4.01 5.80
C PHE A 166 7.20 -2.78 6.55
N GLY A 167 7.05 -1.59 5.96
CA GLY A 167 7.48 -0.33 6.57
C GLY A 167 6.71 0.05 7.84
N ALA A 168 5.44 -0.34 7.97
CA ALA A 168 4.70 -0.16 9.24
C ALA A 168 5.43 -0.87 10.39
N VAL A 169 6.01 -2.03 10.13
CA VAL A 169 6.78 -2.82 11.11
C VAL A 169 8.17 -2.23 11.35
N THR A 170 8.92 -1.98 10.26
CA THR A 170 10.35 -1.63 10.38
C THR A 170 10.61 -0.15 10.58
N ASN A 171 9.82 0.73 9.94
CA ASN A 171 10.04 2.17 9.97
C ASN A 171 9.14 2.87 11.01
N THR A 172 7.84 2.51 11.08
CA THR A 172 6.89 3.15 11.99
C THR A 172 7.01 2.60 13.41
N ALA A 173 6.76 1.30 13.60
CA ALA A 173 6.79 0.66 14.92
C ALA A 173 8.20 0.31 15.39
N LYS A 174 9.13 0.05 14.47
CA LYS A 174 10.49 -0.41 14.76
C LYS A 174 10.47 -1.65 15.66
N VAL A 175 9.73 -2.66 15.22
CA VAL A 175 9.51 -3.90 15.97
C VAL A 175 10.84 -4.52 16.43
N GLU A 176 10.94 -4.78 17.72
CA GLU A 176 12.11 -5.37 18.35
C GLU A 176 12.11 -6.90 18.22
N ALA A 177 13.30 -7.48 18.12
CA ALA A 177 13.44 -8.93 18.10
C ALA A 177 12.93 -9.55 19.43
N GLY A 178 12.22 -10.67 19.32
CA GLY A 178 11.63 -11.36 20.48
C GLY A 178 10.22 -10.88 20.85
N SER A 179 9.67 -9.88 20.15
CA SER A 179 8.31 -9.34 20.39
C SER A 179 7.20 -10.30 19.97
N HIS A 180 6.04 -10.14 20.60
CA HIS A 180 4.77 -10.73 20.17
C HIS A 180 4.03 -9.73 19.27
N VAL A 181 3.76 -10.13 18.02
CA VAL A 181 3.14 -9.29 16.99
C VAL A 181 1.80 -9.86 16.59
N VAL A 182 0.77 -9.02 16.55
CA VAL A 182 -0.56 -9.34 15.99
C VAL A 182 -0.79 -8.50 14.75
N VAL A 183 -1.24 -9.10 13.65
CA VAL A 183 -1.61 -8.43 12.41
C VAL A 183 -3.08 -8.70 12.13
N ILE A 184 -3.92 -7.66 12.21
CA ILE A 184 -5.36 -7.73 11.94
C ILE A 184 -5.59 -7.38 10.46
N GLY A 185 -6.05 -8.38 9.70
CA GLY A 185 -6.19 -8.37 8.25
C GLY A 185 -5.01 -9.06 7.56
N ALA A 186 -5.27 -10.23 6.95
CA ALA A 186 -4.28 -11.00 6.20
C ALA A 186 -4.39 -10.77 4.68
N GLY A 187 -4.71 -9.54 4.26
CA GLY A 187 -4.63 -9.09 2.87
C GLY A 187 -3.21 -8.66 2.47
N GLY A 188 -3.06 -8.07 1.27
CA GLY A 188 -1.74 -7.71 0.73
C GLY A 188 -0.86 -6.88 1.64
N VAL A 189 -1.41 -5.89 2.36
CA VAL A 189 -0.66 -5.07 3.33
C VAL A 189 -0.33 -5.88 4.59
N GLY A 190 -1.31 -6.64 5.13
CA GLY A 190 -1.11 -7.44 6.32
C GLY A 190 -0.08 -8.55 6.14
N LEU A 191 -0.08 -9.24 4.99
CA LEU A 191 0.93 -10.25 4.67
C LEU A 191 2.35 -9.66 4.62
N ASN A 192 2.49 -8.41 4.18
CA ASN A 192 3.78 -7.72 4.21
C ASN A 192 4.15 -7.23 5.61
N ALA A 193 3.18 -6.90 6.48
CA ALA A 193 3.45 -6.69 7.90
C ALA A 193 3.92 -7.99 8.58
N VAL A 194 3.32 -9.14 8.26
CA VAL A 194 3.79 -10.47 8.69
C VAL A 194 5.24 -10.72 8.26
N GLN A 195 5.57 -10.46 6.99
CA GLN A 195 6.95 -10.60 6.49
C GLN A 195 7.92 -9.63 7.21
N GLY A 196 7.51 -8.39 7.43
CA GLY A 196 8.28 -7.41 8.19
C GLY A 196 8.56 -7.87 9.60
N ALA A 197 7.55 -8.38 10.32
CA ALA A 197 7.70 -8.92 11.67
C ALA A 197 8.65 -10.13 11.71
N ARG A 198 8.57 -11.03 10.72
CA ARG A 198 9.48 -12.16 10.58
C ARG A 198 10.93 -11.71 10.39
N VAL A 199 11.16 -10.75 9.49
CA VAL A 199 12.50 -10.21 9.21
C VAL A 199 13.06 -9.46 10.41
N SER A 200 12.21 -8.79 11.19
CA SER A 200 12.57 -8.11 12.45
C SER A 200 12.86 -9.08 13.62
N GLY A 201 12.61 -10.39 13.46
CA GLY A 201 12.89 -11.37 14.50
C GLY A 201 11.81 -11.46 15.58
N ALA A 202 10.56 -11.18 15.27
CA ALA A 202 9.45 -11.36 16.20
C ALA A 202 9.37 -12.81 16.70
N ARG A 203 9.07 -13.00 18.00
CA ARG A 203 8.94 -14.32 18.66
C ARG A 203 7.68 -15.04 18.22
N SER A 204 6.57 -14.34 18.19
CA SER A 204 5.31 -14.86 17.63
C SER A 204 4.69 -13.83 16.69
N ILE A 205 4.08 -14.31 15.61
CA ILE A 205 3.41 -13.50 14.60
C ILE A 205 2.03 -14.12 14.41
N VAL A 206 1.00 -13.42 14.90
CA VAL A 206 -0.38 -13.87 14.87
C VAL A 206 -1.11 -13.15 13.76
N ALA A 207 -1.56 -13.87 12.73
CA ALA A 207 -2.42 -13.33 11.68
C ALA A 207 -3.89 -13.51 12.06
N VAL A 208 -4.66 -12.43 12.05
CA VAL A 208 -6.09 -12.42 12.35
C VAL A 208 -6.87 -12.01 11.10
N ASP A 209 -7.80 -12.84 10.64
CA ASP A 209 -8.69 -12.54 9.50
C ASP A 209 -10.03 -13.27 9.68
N LEU A 210 -11.02 -12.93 8.86
CA LEU A 210 -12.31 -13.65 8.76
C LEU A 210 -12.22 -14.87 7.83
N SER A 211 -11.21 -14.92 6.96
CA SER A 211 -11.02 -15.95 5.94
C SER A 211 -9.95 -16.96 6.34
N ASP A 212 -10.35 -18.23 6.51
CA ASP A 212 -9.40 -19.32 6.77
C ASP A 212 -8.33 -19.44 5.66
N THR A 213 -8.71 -19.21 4.41
CA THR A 213 -7.78 -19.26 3.27
C THR A 213 -6.69 -18.21 3.42
N LYS A 214 -7.02 -16.98 3.85
CA LYS A 214 -6.03 -15.92 4.06
C LYS A 214 -5.16 -16.21 5.28
N ILE A 215 -5.71 -16.81 6.31
CA ILE A 215 -4.95 -17.23 7.50
C ILE A 215 -3.93 -18.31 7.12
N GLU A 216 -4.31 -19.30 6.34
CA GLU A 216 -3.37 -20.32 5.84
C GLU A 216 -2.30 -19.70 4.92
N ALA A 217 -2.69 -18.77 4.03
CA ALA A 217 -1.73 -18.02 3.25
C ALA A 217 -0.72 -17.28 4.14
N ALA A 218 -1.16 -16.65 5.23
CA ALA A 218 -0.28 -15.90 6.14
C ALA A 218 0.84 -16.75 6.73
N LYS A 219 0.63 -18.05 6.95
CA LYS A 219 1.67 -18.98 7.41
C LYS A 219 2.80 -19.10 6.39
N THR A 220 2.48 -19.11 5.09
CA THR A 220 3.47 -19.11 4.01
C THR A 220 4.36 -17.87 4.05
N PHE A 221 3.84 -16.73 4.50
CA PHE A 221 4.57 -15.47 4.65
C PHE A 221 5.28 -15.30 6.00
N GLY A 222 5.07 -16.24 6.94
CA GLY A 222 5.81 -16.28 8.20
C GLY A 222 4.98 -16.07 9.46
N ALA A 223 3.65 -16.08 9.37
CA ALA A 223 2.80 -16.12 10.57
C ALA A 223 3.05 -17.44 11.32
N THR A 224 3.24 -17.35 12.63
CA THR A 224 3.42 -18.51 13.52
C THR A 224 2.08 -19.06 13.98
N HIS A 225 1.05 -18.20 14.06
CA HIS A 225 -0.30 -18.53 14.47
C HIS A 225 -1.31 -17.82 13.56
N GLY A 226 -2.49 -18.42 13.44
CA GLY A 226 -3.63 -17.84 12.75
C GLY A 226 -4.86 -17.88 13.64
N ILE A 227 -5.70 -16.84 13.58
CA ILE A 227 -6.96 -16.75 14.32
C ILE A 227 -8.06 -16.31 13.37
N ASN A 228 -9.12 -17.09 13.24
CA ASN A 228 -10.32 -16.67 12.54
C ASN A 228 -11.25 -15.90 13.48
N SER A 229 -11.29 -14.57 13.34
CA SER A 229 -12.08 -13.69 14.21
C SER A 229 -13.60 -13.87 14.10
N GLY A 230 -14.09 -14.58 13.08
CA GLY A 230 -15.49 -14.98 12.97
C GLY A 230 -15.83 -16.26 13.73
N LYS A 231 -14.81 -17.01 14.21
CA LYS A 231 -14.98 -18.34 14.83
C LYS A 231 -14.38 -18.43 16.23
N GLU A 232 -13.42 -17.60 16.56
CA GLU A 232 -12.63 -17.65 17.79
C GLU A 232 -12.65 -16.29 18.51
N ASP A 233 -12.52 -16.33 19.84
CA ASP A 233 -12.26 -15.15 20.66
C ASP A 233 -10.80 -14.73 20.49
N VAL A 234 -10.57 -13.66 19.73
CA VAL A 234 -9.23 -13.16 19.41
C VAL A 234 -8.45 -12.77 20.66
N ALA A 235 -9.10 -12.09 21.62
CA ALA A 235 -8.42 -11.63 22.83
C ALA A 235 -7.95 -12.81 23.69
N LYS A 236 -8.83 -13.81 23.90
CA LYS A 236 -8.47 -15.03 24.61
C LYS A 236 -7.32 -15.77 23.94
N ARG A 237 -7.38 -15.94 22.60
CA ARG A 237 -6.33 -16.64 21.86
C ARG A 237 -4.99 -15.91 21.91
N VAL A 238 -4.98 -14.58 21.81
CA VAL A 238 -3.76 -13.78 21.94
C VAL A 238 -3.17 -13.93 23.35
N GLN A 239 -4.00 -13.91 24.40
CA GLN A 239 -3.53 -14.15 25.78
C GLN A 239 -2.88 -15.55 25.94
N GLU A 240 -3.49 -16.60 25.36
CA GLU A 240 -2.92 -17.95 25.38
C GLU A 240 -1.56 -18.02 24.66
N ILE A 241 -1.43 -17.37 23.49
CA ILE A 241 -0.19 -17.37 22.70
C ILE A 241 0.93 -16.57 23.36
N THR A 242 0.57 -15.56 24.16
CA THR A 242 1.50 -14.62 24.79
C THR A 242 1.71 -14.87 26.28
N ASP A 243 1.33 -16.04 26.79
CA ASP A 243 1.43 -16.42 28.21
C ASP A 243 0.78 -15.40 29.17
N GLY A 244 -0.37 -14.85 28.77
CA GLY A 244 -1.14 -13.85 29.51
C GLY A 244 -0.62 -12.41 29.44
N ARG A 245 0.42 -12.12 28.62
CA ARG A 245 1.02 -10.80 28.55
C ARG A 245 0.30 -9.84 27.60
N GLY A 246 -0.31 -10.35 26.54
CA GLY A 246 -0.78 -9.58 25.40
C GLY A 246 0.31 -9.32 24.35
N ALA A 247 -0.04 -8.59 23.29
CA ALA A 247 0.86 -8.29 22.17
C ALA A 247 1.69 -7.04 22.41
N ASP A 248 3.00 -7.10 22.08
CA ASP A 248 3.87 -5.92 22.10
C ASP A 248 3.49 -4.95 20.96
N TYR A 249 3.08 -5.51 19.80
CA TYR A 249 2.63 -4.70 18.65
C TYR A 249 1.37 -5.29 18.02
N VAL A 250 0.40 -4.43 17.71
CA VAL A 250 -0.82 -4.79 16.97
C VAL A 250 -0.93 -3.91 15.74
N PHE A 251 -0.87 -4.51 14.56
CA PHE A 251 -1.02 -3.81 13.27
C PHE A 251 -2.45 -3.97 12.75
N VAL A 252 -3.17 -2.85 12.59
CA VAL A 252 -4.51 -2.86 11.99
C VAL A 252 -4.37 -2.49 10.52
N THR A 253 -4.49 -3.47 9.63
CA THR A 253 -4.25 -3.30 8.18
C THR A 253 -5.53 -3.27 7.34
N VAL A 254 -6.69 -3.27 8.00
CA VAL A 254 -8.02 -3.16 7.39
C VAL A 254 -8.73 -1.90 7.86
N GLY A 255 -9.66 -1.37 7.04
CA GLY A 255 -10.44 -0.17 7.34
C GLY A 255 -11.74 -0.44 8.12
N ALA A 256 -11.90 -1.57 8.80
CA ALA A 256 -13.09 -1.93 9.54
C ALA A 256 -13.06 -1.35 10.97
N LYS A 257 -14.11 -0.63 11.39
CA LYS A 257 -14.21 -0.06 12.76
C LYS A 257 -13.94 -1.09 13.84
N GLN A 258 -14.53 -2.29 13.72
CA GLN A 258 -14.37 -3.36 14.70
C GLN A 258 -12.90 -3.79 14.88
N ALA A 259 -12.11 -3.75 13.81
CA ALA A 259 -10.69 -4.09 13.88
C ALA A 259 -9.89 -3.05 14.69
N PHE A 260 -10.23 -1.77 14.56
CA PHE A 260 -9.65 -0.71 15.38
C PHE A 260 -10.07 -0.87 16.85
N ASP A 261 -11.37 -0.96 17.12
CA ASP A 261 -11.91 -1.02 18.49
C ASP A 261 -11.38 -2.23 19.27
N SER A 262 -11.25 -3.40 18.60
CA SER A 262 -10.74 -4.61 19.23
C SER A 262 -9.22 -4.61 19.45
N SER A 263 -8.48 -3.82 18.69
CA SER A 263 -7.01 -3.86 18.68
C SER A 263 -6.38 -3.44 20.02
N TYR A 264 -7.00 -2.49 20.73
CA TYR A 264 -6.47 -1.94 21.97
C TYR A 264 -6.49 -2.96 23.11
N GLY A 265 -7.51 -3.82 23.16
CA GLY A 265 -7.64 -4.89 24.15
C GLY A 265 -6.67 -6.05 23.99
N LEU A 266 -5.92 -6.09 22.88
CA LEU A 266 -4.91 -7.12 22.63
C LEU A 266 -3.52 -6.76 23.15
N LEU A 267 -3.31 -5.51 23.57
CA LEU A 267 -2.00 -4.98 23.93
C LEU A 267 -1.47 -5.49 25.25
N ALA A 268 -0.19 -5.76 25.28
CA ALA A 268 0.61 -5.84 26.51
C ALA A 268 0.76 -4.46 27.17
N LYS A 269 1.29 -4.43 28.40
CA LYS A 269 1.80 -3.18 28.98
C LYS A 269 2.93 -2.65 28.12
N SER A 270 2.96 -1.35 27.88
CA SER A 270 3.85 -0.64 26.95
C SER A 270 3.68 -1.04 25.47
N GLY A 271 2.66 -1.82 25.13
CA GLY A 271 2.38 -2.25 23.76
C GLY A 271 1.94 -1.10 22.86
N THR A 272 2.04 -1.31 21.56
CA THR A 272 1.78 -0.30 20.53
C THR A 272 0.78 -0.81 19.50
N VAL A 273 -0.33 -0.07 19.29
CA VAL A 273 -1.19 -0.26 18.10
C VAL A 273 -0.67 0.60 16.97
N VAL A 274 -0.57 0.04 15.78
CA VAL A 274 -0.20 0.73 14.55
C VAL A 274 -1.37 0.73 13.58
N LEU A 275 -1.90 1.92 13.30
CA LEU A 275 -3.03 2.14 12.39
C LEU A 275 -2.49 2.29 10.96
N VAL A 276 -2.75 1.30 10.11
CA VAL A 276 -2.27 1.22 8.73
C VAL A 276 -3.44 1.26 7.75
N GLY A 277 -4.49 0.48 8.02
CA GLY A 277 -5.73 0.49 7.24
C GLY A 277 -6.48 1.80 7.40
N MET A 278 -7.14 2.24 6.36
CA MET A 278 -7.93 3.48 6.36
C MET A 278 -9.42 3.16 6.26
N PRO A 279 -10.24 3.57 7.24
CA PRO A 279 -11.69 3.45 7.16
C PRO A 279 -12.28 4.49 6.22
N ALA A 280 -13.57 4.41 5.93
CA ALA A 280 -14.32 5.47 5.26
C ALA A 280 -14.27 6.77 6.08
N ASN A 281 -14.47 7.91 5.41
CA ASN A 281 -14.48 9.20 6.09
C ASN A 281 -15.56 9.25 7.18
N GLY A 282 -15.21 9.81 8.34
CA GLY A 282 -16.13 9.98 9.49
C GLY A 282 -16.24 8.77 10.40
N VAL A 283 -15.60 7.64 10.11
CA VAL A 283 -15.55 6.50 11.03
C VAL A 283 -14.65 6.83 12.22
N MET A 284 -15.23 6.72 13.42
CA MET A 284 -14.54 6.99 14.68
C MET A 284 -14.32 5.67 15.45
N SER A 285 -13.20 5.58 16.16
CA SER A 285 -12.85 4.47 17.07
C SER A 285 -12.77 5.00 18.49
N GLU A 286 -13.24 4.19 19.46
CA GLU A 286 -13.21 4.55 20.87
C GLU A 286 -11.99 3.93 21.55
N ILE A 287 -11.38 4.70 22.45
CA ILE A 287 -10.25 4.27 23.27
C ILE A 287 -10.53 4.54 24.74
N ASP A 288 -9.97 3.73 25.63
CA ASP A 288 -9.91 4.01 27.07
C ASP A 288 -8.58 4.72 27.42
N PRO A 289 -8.58 6.06 27.59
CA PRO A 289 -7.37 6.79 27.90
C PRO A 289 -6.80 6.48 29.29
N GLY A 290 -7.65 6.02 30.22
CA GLY A 290 -7.23 5.59 31.55
C GLY A 290 -6.34 4.36 31.48
N THR A 291 -6.79 3.32 30.79
CA THR A 291 -6.02 2.09 30.55
C THR A 291 -4.72 2.40 29.78
N MET A 292 -4.80 3.22 28.71
CA MET A 292 -3.60 3.59 27.94
C MET A 292 -2.55 4.28 28.80
N ALA A 293 -2.96 5.24 29.64
CA ALA A 293 -2.04 5.94 30.53
C ALA A 293 -1.48 4.99 31.61
N ALA A 294 -2.33 4.17 32.24
CA ALA A 294 -1.91 3.25 33.31
C ALA A 294 -0.90 2.20 32.83
N TYR A 295 -0.99 1.78 31.58
CA TYR A 295 -0.12 0.75 31.00
C TYR A 295 0.93 1.30 30.04
N SER A 296 1.07 2.60 29.89
CA SER A 296 2.04 3.25 28.97
C SER A 296 1.89 2.74 27.52
N GLN A 297 0.67 2.51 27.07
CA GLN A 297 0.40 2.02 25.71
C GLN A 297 0.46 3.14 24.68
N ASN A 298 0.71 2.80 23.42
CA ASN A 298 0.90 3.75 22.34
C ASN A 298 -0.04 3.48 21.15
N ILE A 299 -0.39 4.56 20.44
CA ILE A 299 -1.06 4.50 19.14
C ILE A 299 -0.22 5.26 18.13
N LEU A 300 0.13 4.61 17.02
CA LEU A 300 0.90 5.20 15.92
C LEU A 300 0.10 5.14 14.61
N GLY A 301 0.10 6.23 13.85
CA GLY A 301 -0.36 6.23 12.46
C GLY A 301 0.78 5.87 11.51
N SER A 302 0.49 5.04 10.50
CA SER A 302 1.48 4.62 9.50
C SER A 302 0.99 4.88 8.09
N LYS A 303 1.32 6.04 7.53
CA LYS A 303 1.05 6.35 6.12
C LYS A 303 2.14 5.73 5.24
N MET A 304 1.74 4.85 4.29
CA MET A 304 2.67 4.21 3.34
C MET A 304 3.90 3.58 4.02
N GLY A 305 3.72 3.03 5.24
CA GLY A 305 4.81 2.43 6.01
C GLY A 305 5.90 3.41 6.45
N SER A 306 5.60 4.71 6.54
CA SER A 306 6.60 5.76 6.78
C SER A 306 7.82 5.67 5.84
N ALA A 307 7.59 5.24 4.59
CA ALA A 307 8.62 4.82 3.66
C ALA A 307 9.45 6.00 3.12
N ARG A 308 10.74 5.71 2.94
CA ARG A 308 11.74 6.49 2.21
C ARG A 308 12.10 5.67 0.97
N ILE A 309 11.37 5.86 -0.13
CA ILE A 309 11.37 4.92 -1.26
C ILE A 309 12.76 4.64 -1.83
N GLN A 310 13.66 5.64 -1.86
CA GLN A 310 15.03 5.50 -2.36
C GLN A 310 15.92 4.61 -1.47
N VAL A 311 15.50 4.34 -0.24
CA VAL A 311 16.20 3.45 0.70
C VAL A 311 15.45 2.13 0.84
N ASP A 312 14.13 2.21 1.05
CA ASP A 312 13.34 1.06 1.47
C ASP A 312 13.07 0.10 0.30
N ILE A 313 12.80 0.60 -0.93
CA ILE A 313 12.57 -0.27 -2.09
C ILE A 313 13.83 -1.08 -2.46
N PRO A 314 15.04 -0.51 -2.58
CA PRO A 314 16.25 -1.29 -2.79
C PRO A 314 16.52 -2.35 -1.70
N ASN A 315 16.25 -2.01 -0.42
CA ASN A 315 16.39 -2.97 0.67
C ASN A 315 15.38 -4.13 0.55
N LEU A 316 14.13 -3.85 0.17
CA LEU A 316 13.11 -4.87 -0.06
C LEU A 316 13.47 -5.77 -1.24
N ILE A 317 14.02 -5.22 -2.31
CA ILE A 317 14.52 -5.99 -3.47
C ILE A 317 15.66 -6.91 -3.03
N SER A 318 16.61 -6.40 -2.25
CA SER A 318 17.70 -7.23 -1.73
C SER A 318 17.19 -8.39 -0.85
N LEU A 319 16.17 -8.16 -0.02
CA LEU A 319 15.51 -9.21 0.75
C LEU A 319 14.78 -10.24 -0.14
N TYR A 320 14.17 -9.78 -1.23
CA TYR A 320 13.53 -10.66 -2.21
C TYR A 320 14.55 -11.53 -2.93
N GLU A 321 15.65 -10.96 -3.42
CA GLU A 321 16.74 -11.68 -4.08
C GLU A 321 17.40 -12.72 -3.16
N GLN A 322 17.46 -12.46 -1.85
CA GLN A 322 17.91 -13.39 -0.82
C GLN A 322 16.88 -14.47 -0.44
N GLY A 323 15.67 -14.45 -1.02
CA GLY A 323 14.57 -15.34 -0.64
C GLY A 323 13.96 -15.07 0.74
N ARG A 324 14.29 -13.92 1.35
CA ARG A 324 13.80 -13.50 2.66
C ARG A 324 12.48 -12.71 2.60
N LEU A 325 12.15 -12.15 1.45
CA LEU A 325 10.87 -11.50 1.15
C LEU A 325 10.22 -12.22 -0.03
N LYS A 326 8.95 -12.52 0.07
CA LYS A 326 8.14 -13.16 -0.97
C LYS A 326 7.31 -12.09 -1.67
N LEU A 327 7.48 -11.94 -2.97
CA LEU A 327 6.72 -11.05 -3.84
C LEU A 327 5.86 -11.83 -4.84
N ASP A 328 6.45 -12.86 -5.46
CA ASP A 328 5.78 -13.66 -6.49
C ASP A 328 4.53 -14.36 -5.94
N GLU A 329 4.62 -14.88 -4.71
CA GLU A 329 3.54 -15.60 -4.03
C GLU A 329 2.37 -14.67 -3.62
N LEU A 330 2.58 -13.35 -3.60
CA LEU A 330 1.50 -12.39 -3.38
C LEU A 330 0.60 -12.25 -4.60
N VAL A 331 1.13 -12.43 -5.83
CA VAL A 331 0.37 -12.25 -7.07
C VAL A 331 -0.59 -13.43 -7.23
N THR A 332 -1.88 -13.18 -7.08
CA THR A 332 -2.91 -14.21 -7.25
C THR A 332 -3.22 -14.45 -8.73
N LYS A 333 -3.45 -13.39 -9.47
CA LYS A 333 -3.79 -13.44 -10.89
C LYS A 333 -3.38 -12.15 -11.60
N THR A 334 -2.99 -12.27 -12.87
CA THR A 334 -2.79 -11.13 -13.78
C THR A 334 -3.98 -11.01 -14.74
N TYR A 335 -4.28 -9.77 -15.15
CA TYR A 335 -5.37 -9.41 -16.03
C TYR A 335 -4.89 -8.37 -17.05
N ASN A 336 -5.54 -8.28 -18.20
CA ASN A 336 -5.38 -7.16 -19.12
C ASN A 336 -6.18 -5.94 -18.63
N LEU A 337 -5.88 -4.75 -19.15
CA LEU A 337 -6.58 -3.52 -18.76
C LEU A 337 -8.09 -3.61 -18.99
N GLU A 338 -8.53 -4.25 -20.06
CA GLU A 338 -9.94 -4.46 -20.41
C GLU A 338 -10.70 -5.32 -19.38
N GLU A 339 -9.97 -6.12 -18.60
CA GLU A 339 -10.53 -7.01 -17.57
C GLU A 339 -10.51 -6.36 -16.16
N ILE A 340 -10.15 -5.07 -16.04
CA ILE A 340 -9.95 -4.41 -14.75
C ILE A 340 -11.16 -4.49 -13.81
N ASN A 341 -12.37 -4.44 -14.35
CA ASN A 341 -13.59 -4.55 -13.54
C ASN A 341 -13.78 -5.94 -12.95
N GLU A 342 -13.39 -7.00 -13.67
CA GLU A 342 -13.36 -8.38 -13.14
C GLU A 342 -12.30 -8.49 -12.04
N ALA A 343 -11.11 -7.93 -12.28
CA ALA A 343 -10.01 -7.93 -11.31
C ALA A 343 -10.40 -7.20 -10.01
N ILE A 344 -11.10 -6.06 -10.09
CA ILE A 344 -11.65 -5.31 -8.96
C ILE A 344 -12.72 -6.13 -8.23
N ALA A 345 -13.64 -6.77 -8.96
CA ALA A 345 -14.69 -7.60 -8.38
C ALA A 345 -14.11 -8.79 -7.59
N ALA A 346 -13.05 -9.43 -8.09
CA ALA A 346 -12.35 -10.51 -7.38
C ALA A 346 -11.69 -10.02 -6.07
N VAL A 347 -11.11 -8.81 -6.05
CA VAL A 347 -10.58 -8.20 -4.82
C VAL A 347 -11.70 -7.93 -3.82
N LYS A 348 -12.86 -7.39 -4.27
CA LYS A 348 -14.03 -7.12 -3.42
C LYS A 348 -14.61 -8.39 -2.79
N ARG A 349 -14.61 -9.52 -3.50
CA ARG A 349 -15.04 -10.82 -2.94
C ARG A 349 -14.06 -11.41 -1.93
N GLY A 350 -12.84 -10.89 -1.87
CA GLY A 350 -11.78 -11.42 -0.99
C GLY A 350 -11.04 -12.64 -1.57
N ASP A 351 -11.24 -12.96 -2.85
CA ASP A 351 -10.68 -14.15 -3.51
C ASP A 351 -9.17 -14.01 -3.83
N ALA A 352 -8.63 -12.80 -3.69
CA ALA A 352 -7.26 -12.49 -4.11
C ALA A 352 -6.41 -11.95 -2.95
N LEU A 353 -5.13 -12.33 -2.92
CA LEU A 353 -4.13 -11.61 -2.13
C LEU A 353 -3.76 -10.31 -2.87
N ARG A 354 -3.31 -10.42 -4.13
CA ARG A 354 -3.04 -9.28 -5.03
C ARG A 354 -3.39 -9.62 -6.48
N ASN A 355 -4.22 -8.81 -7.10
CA ASN A 355 -4.47 -8.84 -8.54
C ASN A 355 -3.68 -7.74 -9.23
N VAL A 356 -3.13 -8.03 -10.40
CA VAL A 356 -2.23 -7.13 -11.14
C VAL A 356 -2.71 -7.00 -12.58
N ILE A 357 -2.83 -5.77 -13.08
CA ILE A 357 -3.04 -5.47 -14.49
C ILE A 357 -1.67 -5.46 -15.17
N VAL A 358 -1.54 -6.14 -16.30
CA VAL A 358 -0.33 -6.17 -17.14
C VAL A 358 -0.65 -5.56 -18.51
N PHE A 359 0.35 -4.89 -19.12
CA PHE A 359 0.22 -4.17 -20.39
C PHE A 359 1.12 -4.75 -21.48
#